data_7ac098f69f48d3cfdc86b1b0201a8a92
#
_entry.id   7ac098f69f48d3cfdc86b1b0201a8a92
#
_cell.length_a   1.000
_cell.length_b   1.000
_cell.length_c   1.000
_cell.angle_alpha   90.00
_cell.angle_beta   90.00
_cell.angle_gamma   90.00
#
_symmetry.space_group_name_H-M   'P 1'
#
loop_
_entity.id
_entity.type
_entity.pdbx_description
1 polymer ?
#
loop_
_entity_poly.entity_id
_entity_poly.type
_entity_poly.pdbx_seq_one_letter_code
_entity_poly.pdbx_strand_id
1 'polypeptide(L)'
;MTAFVIQDGHYEFVRVPFGLINAPAVFQRTLNLVLGQLRFTKILLYLDDILIPAATIQESLEILEEVLEIFQTNGLTLNLKKCTFLATRIQYLGYEISNSSIQPSRSKIAAVAQFPRPSNIHQVRQIFGLNGIFSQVYPRLCL
;
A
#
# COMPACT_ATOMS: atom_id res chain seq x y z
N MET A 1 -24.22 1.43 -7.35
CA MET A 1 -25.13 2.40 -6.70
C MET A 1 -25.17 2.09 -5.23
N THR A 2 -25.13 3.10 -4.37
CA THR A 2 -25.13 2.99 -2.91
C THR A 2 -26.43 3.55 -2.31
N ALA A 3 -27.46 3.66 -3.15
CA ALA A 3 -28.77 4.13 -2.72
C ALA A 3 -29.52 3.04 -1.96
N PHE A 4 -30.25 3.45 -0.94
CA PHE A 4 -31.14 2.60 -0.14
C PHE A 4 -32.48 3.30 0.07
N VAL A 5 -33.50 2.51 0.36
CA VAL A 5 -34.87 2.98 0.55
C VAL A 5 -35.30 2.70 1.97
N ILE A 6 -35.87 3.69 2.63
CA ILE A 6 -36.58 3.57 3.92
C ILE A 6 -38.01 4.08 3.76
N GLN A 7 -38.83 3.95 4.81
CA GLN A 7 -40.24 4.38 4.77
C GLN A 7 -40.41 5.85 4.37
N ASP A 8 -39.45 6.71 4.76
CA ASP A 8 -39.49 8.16 4.55
C ASP A 8 -38.88 8.61 3.20
N GLY A 9 -38.33 7.68 2.38
CA GLY A 9 -37.79 8.03 1.07
C GLY A 9 -36.57 7.25 0.61
N HIS A 10 -35.98 7.75 -0.46
CA HIS A 10 -34.77 7.22 -1.08
C HIS A 10 -33.57 8.06 -0.64
N TYR A 11 -32.51 7.38 -0.23
CA TYR A 11 -31.29 8.01 0.25
C TYR A 11 -30.07 7.41 -0.46
N GLU A 12 -29.03 8.22 -0.59
CA GLU A 12 -27.74 7.77 -1.11
C GLU A 12 -26.60 8.29 -0.22
N PHE A 13 -25.48 7.57 -0.20
CA PHE A 13 -24.30 8.02 0.50
C PHE A 13 -23.60 9.12 -0.31
N VAL A 14 -23.39 10.27 0.33
CA VAL A 14 -22.64 11.42 -0.24
C VAL A 14 -21.13 11.14 -0.26
N ARG A 15 -20.67 10.14 0.50
CA ARG A 15 -19.29 9.67 0.54
C ARG A 15 -19.25 8.17 0.31
N VAL A 16 -18.12 7.66 -0.15
CA VAL A 16 -17.92 6.23 -0.37
C VAL A 16 -18.04 5.48 0.96
N PRO A 17 -19.05 4.64 1.17
CA PRO A 17 -19.19 3.88 2.40
C PRO A 17 -18.18 2.72 2.45
N PHE A 18 -17.90 2.26 3.67
CA PHE A 18 -17.07 1.09 3.87
C PHE A 18 -17.73 -0.20 3.31
N GLY A 19 -16.90 -1.16 2.92
CA GLY A 19 -17.37 -2.48 2.46
C GLY A 19 -17.72 -2.59 0.98
N LEU A 20 -17.63 -1.51 0.22
CA LEU A 20 -17.78 -1.60 -1.23
C LEU A 20 -16.51 -2.19 -1.88
N ILE A 21 -16.69 -3.15 -2.78
CA ILE A 21 -15.59 -3.81 -3.51
C ILE A 21 -14.72 -2.78 -4.26
N ASN A 22 -15.33 -1.73 -4.79
CA ASN A 22 -14.62 -0.71 -5.58
C ASN A 22 -14.08 0.47 -4.73
N ALA A 23 -14.34 0.52 -3.43
CA ALA A 23 -13.89 1.63 -2.58
C ALA A 23 -12.37 1.84 -2.62
N PRO A 24 -11.50 0.80 -2.53
CA PRO A 24 -10.06 0.98 -2.64
C PRO A 24 -9.63 1.55 -3.99
N ALA A 25 -10.24 1.11 -5.09
CA ALA A 25 -9.94 1.60 -6.44
C ALA A 25 -10.34 3.07 -6.63
N VAL A 26 -11.47 3.47 -6.07
CA VAL A 26 -11.93 4.88 -6.09
C VAL A 26 -10.96 5.74 -5.28
N PHE A 27 -10.58 5.29 -4.09
CA PHE A 27 -9.63 6.00 -3.22
C PHE A 27 -8.26 6.16 -3.88
N GLN A 28 -7.70 5.08 -4.44
CA GLN A 28 -6.45 5.12 -5.19
C GLN A 28 -6.50 6.12 -6.35
N ARG A 29 -7.61 6.13 -7.10
CA ARG A 29 -7.80 7.09 -8.20
C ARG A 29 -7.84 8.53 -7.71
N THR A 30 -8.53 8.78 -6.60
CA THR A 30 -8.59 10.11 -5.99
C THR A 30 -7.21 10.58 -5.56
N LEU A 31 -6.44 9.75 -4.84
CA LEU A 31 -5.07 10.08 -4.45
C LEU A 31 -4.15 10.29 -5.67
N ASN A 32 -4.34 9.50 -6.73
CA ASN A 32 -3.60 9.68 -7.97
C ASN A 32 -3.87 11.05 -8.63
N LEU A 33 -5.10 11.56 -8.54
CA LEU A 33 -5.45 12.88 -9.06
C LEU A 33 -4.89 14.00 -8.19
N VAL A 34 -5.05 13.86 -6.88
CA VAL A 34 -4.63 14.85 -5.89
C VAL A 34 -3.11 15.01 -5.88
N LEU A 35 -2.35 13.92 -5.85
CA LEU A 35 -0.90 13.92 -5.81
C LEU A 35 -0.23 14.15 -7.18
N GLY A 36 -0.98 14.05 -8.27
CA GLY A 36 -0.54 14.41 -9.62
C GLY A 36 0.82 13.84 -10.02
N GLN A 37 1.75 14.72 -10.35
CA GLN A 37 3.09 14.36 -10.83
C GLN A 37 4.02 13.83 -9.72
N LEU A 38 3.78 14.18 -8.45
CA LEU A 38 4.60 13.69 -7.33
C LEU A 38 4.72 12.19 -7.29
N ARG A 39 3.64 11.47 -7.58
CA ARG A 39 3.57 10.00 -7.59
C ARG A 39 4.50 9.34 -8.61
N PHE A 40 4.98 10.07 -9.61
CA PHE A 40 5.90 9.53 -10.63
C PHE A 40 7.36 9.90 -10.37
N THR A 41 7.59 10.94 -9.57
CA THR A 41 8.92 11.54 -9.45
C THR A 41 9.51 11.46 -8.04
N LYS A 42 8.65 11.59 -7.01
CA LYS A 42 9.12 11.79 -5.64
C LYS A 42 8.56 10.78 -4.63
N ILE A 43 7.40 10.16 -4.91
CA ILE A 43 6.72 9.28 -3.94
C ILE A 43 6.28 7.98 -4.58
N LEU A 44 6.14 6.94 -3.76
CA LEU A 44 5.45 5.71 -4.14
C LEU A 44 4.13 5.65 -3.40
N LEU A 45 3.04 5.46 -4.16
CA LEU A 45 1.68 5.44 -3.64
C LEU A 45 1.04 4.08 -3.90
N TYR A 46 0.56 3.45 -2.85
CA TYR A 46 -0.23 2.23 -2.96
C TYR A 46 -1.37 2.25 -1.93
N LEU A 47 -2.60 2.42 -2.40
CA LEU A 47 -3.79 2.57 -1.57
C LEU A 47 -3.58 3.64 -0.48
N ASP A 48 -3.56 3.23 0.79
CA ASP A 48 -3.41 4.11 1.94
C ASP A 48 -1.95 4.43 2.28
N ASP A 49 -0.99 3.71 1.67
CA ASP A 49 0.42 3.81 2.01
C ASP A 49 1.16 4.73 1.04
N ILE A 50 1.81 5.75 1.59
CA ILE A 50 2.69 6.67 0.86
C ILE A 50 4.10 6.50 1.37
N LEU A 51 5.02 6.16 0.47
CA LEU A 51 6.43 6.07 0.75
C LEU A 51 7.15 7.23 0.06
N ILE A 52 7.96 7.96 0.83
CA ILE A 52 8.81 9.06 0.35
C ILE A 52 10.27 8.58 0.39
N PRO A 53 10.82 8.08 -0.72
CA PRO A 53 12.24 7.76 -0.80
C PRO A 53 13.03 9.06 -0.98
N ALA A 54 14.07 9.26 -0.17
CA ALA A 54 14.94 10.42 -0.25
C ALA A 54 16.38 10.03 0.10
N ALA A 55 17.35 10.66 -0.50
CA ALA A 55 18.76 10.44 -0.22
C ALA A 55 19.22 11.19 1.02
N THR A 56 18.59 12.32 1.35
CA THR A 56 18.90 13.17 2.48
C THR A 56 17.67 13.46 3.33
N ILE A 57 17.91 13.82 4.60
CA ILE A 57 16.83 14.25 5.50
C ILE A 57 16.17 15.52 4.98
N GLN A 58 16.95 16.45 4.46
CA GLN A 58 16.44 17.71 3.91
C GLN A 58 15.46 17.47 2.75
N GLU A 59 15.86 16.66 1.78
CA GLU A 59 15.01 16.26 0.65
C GLU A 59 13.71 15.57 1.14
N SER A 60 13.82 14.69 2.14
CA SER A 60 12.64 14.03 2.70
C SER A 60 11.65 15.01 3.32
N LEU A 61 12.15 16.04 4.01
CA LEU A 61 11.31 17.06 4.63
C LEU A 61 10.64 17.95 3.59
N GLU A 62 11.35 18.34 2.55
CA GLU A 62 10.80 19.14 1.45
C GLU A 62 9.67 18.40 0.70
N ILE A 63 9.88 17.12 0.40
CA ILE A 63 8.84 16.30 -0.24
C ILE A 63 7.65 16.10 0.71
N LEU A 64 7.91 15.88 2.01
CA LEU A 64 6.86 15.73 2.99
C LEU A 64 6.01 16.99 3.11
N GLU A 65 6.64 18.17 3.15
CA GLU A 65 5.95 19.47 3.19
C GLU A 65 5.03 19.63 1.96
N GLU A 66 5.53 19.34 0.76
CA GLU A 66 4.76 19.38 -0.47
C GLU A 66 3.54 18.44 -0.43
N VAL A 67 3.70 17.21 0.09
CA VAL A 67 2.60 16.26 0.26
C VAL A 67 1.58 16.77 1.27
N LEU A 68 2.02 17.34 2.39
CA LEU A 68 1.13 17.86 3.43
C LEU A 68 0.33 19.07 2.96
N GLU A 69 0.93 19.98 2.19
CA GLU A 69 0.24 21.12 1.59
C GLU A 69 -0.87 20.66 0.62
N ILE A 70 -0.56 19.67 -0.22
CA ILE A 70 -1.52 19.08 -1.14
C ILE A 70 -2.68 18.45 -0.35
N PHE A 71 -2.40 17.74 0.72
CA PHE A 71 -3.43 17.12 1.56
C PHE A 71 -4.30 18.16 2.24
N GLN A 72 -3.72 19.20 2.80
CA GLN A 72 -4.45 20.29 3.42
C GLN A 72 -5.40 20.97 2.44
N THR A 73 -4.91 21.27 1.23
CA THR A 73 -5.69 21.92 0.18
C THR A 73 -6.86 21.06 -0.29
N ASN A 74 -6.71 19.73 -0.28
CA ASN A 74 -7.75 18.79 -0.71
C ASN A 74 -8.58 18.19 0.44
N GLY A 75 -8.42 18.69 1.67
CA GLY A 75 -9.17 18.23 2.84
C GLY A 75 -8.87 16.79 3.26
N LEU A 76 -7.67 16.29 2.94
CA LEU A 76 -7.19 14.98 3.37
C LEU A 76 -6.48 15.09 4.71
N THR A 77 -6.60 14.06 5.53
CA THR A 77 -5.98 14.02 6.87
C THR A 77 -5.11 12.79 7.02
N LEU A 78 -4.03 12.93 7.80
CA LEU A 78 -3.12 11.84 8.15
C LEU A 78 -3.33 11.35 9.57
N ASN A 79 -3.18 10.05 9.77
CA ASN A 79 -3.09 9.48 11.11
C ASN A 79 -1.64 9.41 11.55
N LEU A 80 -1.18 10.44 12.25
CA LEU A 80 0.22 10.55 12.71
C LEU A 80 0.70 9.35 13.53
N LYS A 81 -0.19 8.66 14.26
CA LYS A 81 0.16 7.45 15.04
C LYS A 81 0.56 6.26 14.16
N LYS A 82 0.15 6.28 12.89
CA LYS A 82 0.51 5.24 11.90
C LYS A 82 1.66 5.66 11.00
N CYS A 83 2.09 6.92 11.08
CA CYS A 83 3.18 7.42 10.25
C CYS A 83 4.54 7.06 10.86
N THR A 84 5.48 6.70 10.01
CA THR A 84 6.88 6.50 10.37
C THR A 84 7.72 7.48 9.58
N PHE A 85 8.42 8.36 10.26
CA PHE A 85 9.22 9.41 9.65
C PHE A 85 10.71 9.13 9.77
N LEU A 86 11.49 9.51 8.75
CA LEU A 86 12.96 9.49 8.71
C LEU A 86 13.57 8.13 9.11
N ALA A 87 12.89 7.05 8.75
CA ALA A 87 13.35 5.71 9.05
C ALA A 87 14.37 5.23 8.00
N THR A 88 15.47 4.66 8.45
CA THR A 88 16.49 4.03 7.58
C THR A 88 16.08 2.61 7.15
N ARG A 89 15.04 2.06 7.79
CA ARG A 89 14.49 0.74 7.52
C ARG A 89 12.98 0.77 7.73
N ILE A 90 12.22 0.31 6.74
CA ILE A 90 10.76 0.31 6.78
C ILE A 90 10.21 -1.02 6.27
N GLN A 91 8.99 -1.33 6.69
CA GLN A 91 8.20 -2.40 6.06
C GLN A 91 7.17 -1.77 5.10
N TYR A 92 7.24 -2.15 3.83
CA TYR A 92 6.33 -1.67 2.79
C TYR A 92 5.88 -2.82 1.91
N LEU A 93 4.57 -3.01 1.76
CA LEU A 93 3.94 -4.08 0.96
C LEU A 93 4.46 -5.50 1.28
N GLY A 94 4.83 -5.73 2.54
CA GLY A 94 5.37 -6.99 3.00
C GLY A 94 6.84 -7.23 2.65
N TYR A 95 7.56 -6.18 2.28
CA TYR A 95 9.00 -6.17 2.14
C TYR A 95 9.63 -5.28 3.21
N GLU A 96 10.83 -5.63 3.63
CA GLU A 96 11.69 -4.78 4.45
C GLU A 96 12.65 -4.06 3.50
N ILE A 97 12.54 -2.73 3.45
CA ILE A 97 13.37 -1.87 2.60
C ILE A 97 14.36 -1.16 3.51
N SER A 98 15.64 -1.23 3.17
CA SER A 98 16.73 -0.48 3.80
C SER A 98 17.59 0.18 2.72
N ASN A 99 18.52 1.06 3.13
CA ASN A 99 19.36 1.84 2.21
C ASN A 99 20.10 0.99 1.14
N SER A 100 20.37 -0.28 1.42
CA SER A 100 21.18 -1.14 0.55
C SER A 100 20.46 -2.41 0.08
N SER A 101 19.26 -2.72 0.58
CA SER A 101 18.62 -3.98 0.27
C SER A 101 17.09 -3.92 0.40
N ILE A 102 16.44 -4.71 -0.44
CA ILE A 102 15.01 -5.02 -0.34
C ILE A 102 14.92 -6.51 -0.04
N GLN A 103 14.29 -6.86 1.09
CA GLN A 103 14.12 -8.25 1.52
C GLN A 103 12.67 -8.53 1.84
N PRO A 104 12.17 -9.77 1.66
CA PRO A 104 10.85 -10.13 2.14
C PRO A 104 10.76 -9.96 3.66
N SER A 105 9.63 -9.50 4.16
CA SER A 105 9.44 -9.35 5.62
C SER A 105 9.56 -10.71 6.32
N ARG A 106 9.99 -10.68 7.57
CA ARG A 106 10.11 -11.90 8.40
C ARG A 106 8.80 -12.68 8.47
N SER A 107 7.66 -11.99 8.50
CA SER A 107 6.34 -12.60 8.50
C SER A 107 6.07 -13.38 7.21
N LYS A 108 6.43 -12.84 6.05
CA LYS A 108 6.32 -13.55 4.76
C LYS A 108 7.23 -14.78 4.72
N ILE A 109 8.48 -14.65 5.16
CA ILE A 109 9.44 -15.76 5.23
C ILE A 109 8.91 -16.87 6.16
N ALA A 110 8.41 -16.49 7.34
CA ALA A 110 7.84 -17.43 8.29
C ALA A 110 6.59 -18.13 7.74
N ALA A 111 5.72 -17.42 7.03
CA ALA A 111 4.54 -18.01 6.40
C ALA A 111 4.89 -19.08 5.37
N VAL A 112 5.97 -18.90 4.61
CA VAL A 112 6.45 -19.92 3.66
C VAL A 112 7.14 -21.07 4.39
N ALA A 113 7.99 -20.79 5.37
CA ALA A 113 8.71 -21.82 6.14
C ALA A 113 7.78 -22.72 6.98
N GLN A 114 6.66 -22.17 7.46
CA GLN A 114 5.66 -22.87 8.26
C GLN A 114 4.54 -23.47 7.41
N PHE A 115 4.60 -23.34 6.08
CA PHE A 115 3.56 -23.87 5.22
C PHE A 115 3.51 -25.41 5.32
N PRO A 116 2.36 -25.99 5.65
CA PRO A 116 2.24 -27.44 5.78
C PRO A 116 2.51 -28.11 4.42
N ARG A 117 2.97 -29.37 4.47
CA ARG A 117 3.18 -30.15 3.25
C ARG A 117 1.86 -30.24 2.46
N PRO A 118 1.83 -29.81 1.18
CA PRO A 118 0.60 -29.78 0.42
C PRO A 118 0.03 -31.18 0.21
N SER A 119 -1.24 -31.37 0.50
CA SER A 119 -1.97 -32.62 0.35
C SER A 119 -2.91 -32.63 -0.86
N ASN A 120 -3.13 -31.48 -1.51
CA ASN A 120 -3.99 -31.36 -2.68
C ASN A 120 -3.49 -30.28 -3.65
N ILE A 121 -4.04 -30.29 -4.87
CA ILE A 121 -3.66 -29.38 -5.96
C ILE A 121 -3.89 -27.90 -5.58
N HIS A 122 -4.93 -27.61 -4.79
CA HIS A 122 -5.22 -26.24 -4.37
C HIS A 122 -4.11 -25.68 -3.47
N GLN A 123 -3.63 -26.48 -2.51
CA GLN A 123 -2.51 -26.09 -1.64
C GLN A 123 -1.20 -25.95 -2.41
N VAL A 124 -0.97 -26.77 -3.42
CA VAL A 124 0.18 -26.62 -4.33
C VAL A 124 0.11 -25.27 -5.05
N ARG A 125 -1.07 -24.90 -5.60
CA ARG A 125 -1.26 -23.58 -6.23
C ARG A 125 -1.06 -22.42 -5.27
N GLN A 126 -1.45 -22.55 -4.00
CA GLN A 126 -1.20 -21.56 -2.98
C GLN A 126 0.29 -21.33 -2.73
N ILE A 127 1.09 -22.39 -2.66
CA ILE A 127 2.56 -22.29 -2.53
C ILE A 127 3.16 -21.59 -3.75
N PHE A 128 2.75 -21.97 -4.96
CA PHE A 128 3.24 -21.32 -6.18
C PHE A 128 2.84 -19.85 -6.26
N GLY A 129 1.64 -19.48 -5.79
CA GLY A 129 1.22 -18.09 -5.68
C GLY A 129 2.09 -17.29 -4.71
N LEU A 130 2.47 -17.88 -3.58
CA LEU A 130 3.42 -17.29 -2.63
C LEU A 130 4.81 -17.14 -3.26
N ASN A 131 5.31 -18.17 -3.96
CA ASN A 131 6.61 -18.13 -4.62
C ASN A 131 6.67 -17.15 -5.79
N GLY A 132 5.58 -16.92 -6.52
CA GLY A 132 5.52 -15.94 -7.61
C GLY A 132 5.84 -14.51 -7.15
N ILE A 133 5.53 -14.19 -5.89
CA ILE A 133 5.90 -12.91 -5.27
C ILE A 133 7.42 -12.86 -4.99
N PHE A 134 8.05 -14.00 -4.69
CA PHE A 134 9.49 -14.07 -4.40
C PHE A 134 10.35 -14.12 -5.65
N SER A 135 9.86 -14.68 -6.75
CA SER A 135 10.62 -14.80 -8.02
C SER A 135 10.95 -13.45 -8.65
N GLN A 136 10.15 -12.43 -8.39
CA GLN A 136 10.42 -11.06 -8.85
C GLN A 136 11.60 -10.40 -8.11
N VAL A 137 11.87 -10.81 -6.88
CA VAL A 137 12.96 -10.27 -6.05
C VAL A 137 14.22 -11.12 -6.11
N TYR A 138 14.07 -12.41 -6.35
CA TYR A 138 15.17 -13.36 -6.45
C TYR A 138 15.06 -14.22 -7.73
N PRO A 139 15.48 -13.69 -8.88
CA PRO A 139 15.41 -14.43 -10.15
C PRO A 139 16.22 -15.74 -10.18
N ARG A 140 17.06 -15.99 -9.17
CA ARG A 140 17.88 -17.23 -9.06
C ARG A 140 17.24 -18.34 -8.21
N LEU A 141 16.03 -18.15 -7.67
CA LEU A 141 15.29 -19.15 -6.88
C LEU A 141 14.25 -19.93 -7.69
N CYS A 142 14.15 -19.69 -9.00
CA CYS A 142 13.38 -20.54 -9.91
C CYS A 142 14.27 -21.67 -10.43
N LEU A 143 14.25 -22.80 -9.75
CA LEU A 143 14.57 -24.12 -10.29
C LEU A 143 13.26 -24.84 -10.61
#